data_c99eda44a7220cb1e8163e3d3640f443
#
_entry.id   c99eda44a7220cb1e8163e3d3640f443
#
_cell.length_a   1.000
_cell.length_b   1.000
_cell.length_c   1.000
_cell.angle_alpha   90.00
_cell.angle_beta   90.00
_cell.angle_gamma   90.00
#
_symmetry.space_group_name_H-M   'P 1'
#
loop_
_entity.id
_entity.type
_entity.pdbx_description
1 polymer ?
#
loop_
_entity_poly.entity_id
_entity_poly.type
_entity_poly.pdbx_seq_one_letter_code
_entity_poly.pdbx_strand_id
1 'polypeptide(L)'
;MTAHITTFYSYKGGVGRTLLLANVGMSLAQAGRRVLLWDLDVEAPGMHLIPALSPHPIPARGFLEWLDDWQRQGMARPTPRQLKALNGCVCEVPETEARLHILPAFGEKADFAALYQAIDWAAFLA
;
A
#
# COMPACT_ATOMS: atom_id res chain seq x y z
N MET A 1 11.07 -19.14 5.28
CA MET A 1 10.31 -18.67 4.10
C MET A 1 10.95 -17.36 3.65
N THR A 2 11.38 -17.26 2.41
CA THR A 2 12.02 -16.05 1.86
C THR A 2 10.96 -15.24 1.13
N ALA A 3 10.80 -13.96 1.49
CA ALA A 3 9.96 -13.04 0.74
C ALA A 3 10.78 -12.42 -0.40
N HIS A 4 10.17 -12.29 -1.58
CA HIS A 4 10.73 -11.55 -2.70
C HIS A 4 10.07 -10.18 -2.76
N ILE A 5 10.89 -9.14 -2.88
CA ILE A 5 10.42 -7.76 -3.03
C ILE A 5 10.78 -7.31 -4.44
N THR A 6 9.79 -6.82 -5.17
CA THR A 6 9.97 -6.26 -6.51
C THR A 6 9.38 -4.86 -6.54
N THR A 7 10.16 -3.88 -6.96
CA THR A 7 9.74 -2.48 -7.08
C THR A 7 9.44 -2.16 -8.54
N PHE A 8 8.24 -1.64 -8.79
CA PHE A 8 7.84 -1.09 -10.08
C PHE A 8 8.02 0.42 -10.07
N TYR A 9 8.99 0.89 -10.80
CA TYR A 9 9.34 2.30 -10.87
C TYR A 9 9.26 2.82 -12.31
N SER A 10 8.83 4.08 -12.48
CA SER A 10 8.95 4.79 -13.73
C SER A 10 9.25 6.26 -13.46
N TYR A 11 10.11 6.84 -14.29
CA TYR A 11 10.43 8.26 -14.24
C TYR A 11 9.28 9.15 -14.72
N LYS A 12 8.42 8.63 -15.58
CA LYS A 12 7.28 9.33 -16.18
C LYS A 12 5.95 8.78 -15.64
N GLY A 13 5.00 9.66 -15.35
CA GLY A 13 3.62 9.28 -15.09
C GLY A 13 2.91 8.78 -16.37
N GLY A 14 1.77 8.10 -16.21
CA GLY A 14 0.92 7.68 -17.33
C GLY A 14 1.46 6.54 -18.21
N VAL A 15 2.49 5.84 -17.79
CA VAL A 15 3.11 4.72 -18.55
C VAL A 15 2.49 3.34 -18.25
N GLY A 16 1.39 3.28 -17.51
CA GLY A 16 0.71 2.03 -17.17
C GLY A 16 1.36 1.23 -16.04
N ARG A 17 2.23 1.82 -15.23
CA ARG A 17 2.94 1.15 -14.13
C ARG A 17 1.99 0.45 -13.16
N THR A 18 0.96 1.16 -12.70
CA THR A 18 -0.02 0.63 -11.73
C THR A 18 -0.82 -0.52 -12.32
N LEU A 19 -1.20 -0.42 -13.60
CA LEU A 19 -1.90 -1.48 -14.30
C LEU A 19 -1.01 -2.71 -14.50
N LEU A 20 0.27 -2.51 -14.84
CA LEU A 20 1.24 -3.61 -14.96
C LEU A 20 1.41 -4.32 -13.61
N LEU A 21 1.59 -3.57 -12.53
CA LEU A 21 1.71 -4.10 -11.16
C LEU A 21 0.47 -4.93 -10.78
N ALA A 22 -0.73 -4.41 -11.06
CA ALA A 22 -1.99 -5.12 -10.80
C ALA A 22 -2.06 -6.46 -11.56
N ASN A 23 -1.73 -6.47 -12.85
CA ASN A 23 -1.74 -7.68 -13.67
C ASN A 23 -0.71 -8.70 -13.21
N VAL A 24 0.50 -8.27 -12.86
CA VAL A 24 1.54 -9.17 -12.33
C VAL A 24 1.11 -9.76 -10.99
N GLY A 25 0.57 -8.93 -10.08
CA GLY A 25 0.07 -9.39 -8.78
C GLY A 25 -1.05 -10.41 -8.93
N MET A 26 -2.02 -10.15 -9.80
CA MET A 26 -3.12 -11.07 -10.07
C MET A 26 -2.61 -12.40 -10.67
N SER A 27 -1.71 -12.34 -11.64
CA SER A 27 -1.13 -13.53 -12.28
C SER A 27 -0.37 -14.40 -11.27
N LEU A 28 0.40 -13.78 -10.37
CA LEU A 28 1.11 -14.51 -9.32
C LEU A 28 0.15 -15.15 -8.31
N ALA A 29 -0.93 -14.45 -7.93
CA ALA A 29 -1.95 -15.00 -7.05
C ALA A 29 -2.66 -16.20 -7.70
N GLN A 30 -3.02 -16.10 -8.98
CA GLN A 30 -3.59 -17.20 -9.76
C GLN A 30 -2.62 -18.40 -9.88
N ALA A 31 -1.33 -18.14 -9.92
CA ALA A 31 -0.29 -19.18 -9.87
C ALA A 31 -0.05 -19.75 -8.44
N GLY A 32 -0.92 -19.44 -7.48
CA GLY A 32 -0.88 -19.96 -6.11
C GLY A 32 0.11 -19.24 -5.19
N ARG A 33 0.66 -18.10 -5.58
CA ARG A 33 1.57 -17.32 -4.73
C ARG A 33 0.79 -16.40 -3.80
N ARG A 34 1.32 -16.15 -2.61
CA ARG A 34 0.82 -15.09 -1.71
C ARG A 34 1.50 -13.78 -2.09
N VAL A 35 0.71 -12.76 -2.38
CA VAL A 35 1.17 -11.48 -2.91
C VAL A 35 0.63 -10.35 -2.06
N LEU A 36 1.49 -9.38 -1.76
CA LEU A 36 1.10 -8.07 -1.24
C LEU A 36 1.51 -7.00 -2.25
N LEU A 37 0.55 -6.23 -2.73
CA LEU A 37 0.79 -5.02 -3.51
C LEU A 37 0.78 -3.83 -2.57
N TRP A 38 1.86 -3.09 -2.55
CA TRP A 38 2.00 -1.90 -1.71
C TRP A 38 2.02 -0.65 -2.57
N ASP A 39 1.03 0.23 -2.37
CA ASP A 39 0.93 1.50 -3.08
C ASP A 39 1.83 2.54 -2.41
N LEU A 40 2.97 2.80 -3.04
CA LEU A 40 3.93 3.84 -2.67
C LEU A 40 3.89 5.03 -3.64
N ASP A 41 2.92 5.10 -4.53
CA ASP A 41 2.71 6.27 -5.38
C ASP A 41 2.01 7.37 -4.59
N VAL A 42 2.80 8.08 -3.81
CA VAL A 42 2.31 9.10 -2.88
C VAL A 42 1.89 10.40 -3.56
N GLU A 43 2.21 10.59 -4.83
CA GLU A 43 1.79 11.76 -5.61
C GLU A 43 0.45 11.54 -6.31
N ALA A 44 0.22 10.32 -6.77
CA ALA A 44 -1.01 9.95 -7.45
C ALA A 44 -1.48 8.55 -7.05
N PRO A 45 -1.75 8.31 -5.76
CA PRO A 45 -2.15 7.00 -5.28
C PRO A 45 -3.51 6.60 -5.86
N GLY A 46 -3.67 5.35 -6.25
CA GLY A 46 -4.90 4.93 -6.91
C GLY A 46 -5.03 3.43 -7.14
N MET A 47 -4.13 2.63 -6.59
CA MET A 47 -4.17 1.18 -6.77
C MET A 47 -5.52 0.57 -6.35
N HIS A 48 -6.08 1.04 -5.25
CA HIS A 48 -7.38 0.59 -4.72
C HIS A 48 -8.58 1.02 -5.60
N LEU A 49 -8.37 1.94 -6.55
CA LEU A 49 -9.39 2.37 -7.50
C LEU A 49 -9.46 1.47 -8.75
N ILE A 50 -8.51 0.56 -8.93
CA ILE A 50 -8.56 -0.43 -10.00
C ILE A 50 -9.66 -1.44 -9.64
N PRO A 51 -10.71 -1.61 -10.46
CA PRO A 51 -11.85 -2.46 -10.10
C PRO A 51 -11.46 -3.89 -9.71
N ALA A 52 -10.48 -4.48 -10.39
CA ALA A 52 -9.99 -5.84 -10.10
C ALA A 52 -9.24 -5.97 -8.77
N LEU A 53 -8.78 -4.85 -8.18
CA LEU A 53 -8.06 -4.80 -6.91
C LEU A 53 -8.86 -4.17 -5.78
N SER A 54 -10.02 -3.57 -6.10
CA SER A 54 -10.79 -2.79 -5.14
C SER A 54 -11.29 -3.67 -3.99
N PRO A 55 -10.82 -3.45 -2.76
CA PRO A 55 -11.35 -4.15 -1.61
C PRO A 55 -12.74 -3.62 -1.24
N HIS A 56 -13.57 -4.48 -0.69
CA HIS A 56 -14.86 -4.10 -0.14
C HIS A 56 -15.01 -4.70 1.27
N PRO A 57 -15.04 -3.87 2.32
CA PRO A 57 -14.94 -2.39 2.32
C PRO A 57 -13.50 -1.89 2.06
N ILE A 58 -13.40 -0.65 1.57
CA ILE A 58 -12.13 0.06 1.54
C ILE A 58 -11.66 0.25 2.99
N PRO A 59 -10.38 0.06 3.32
CA PRO A 59 -9.93 0.18 4.69
C PRO A 59 -10.05 1.61 5.21
N ALA A 60 -10.33 1.73 6.50
CA ALA A 60 -10.43 3.04 7.14
C ALA A 60 -9.09 3.81 7.13
N ARG A 61 -7.98 3.09 7.09
CA ARG A 61 -6.62 3.65 7.12
C ARG A 61 -5.73 2.94 6.11
N GLY A 62 -4.78 3.68 5.53
CA GLY A 62 -3.76 3.16 4.64
C GLY A 62 -2.35 3.40 5.20
N PHE A 63 -1.36 3.27 4.32
CA PHE A 63 0.04 3.41 4.70
C PHE A 63 0.41 4.81 5.20
N LEU A 64 -0.14 5.88 4.60
CA LEU A 64 0.21 7.26 4.95
C LEU A 64 -0.27 7.64 6.35
N GLU A 65 -1.46 7.20 6.76
CA GLU A 65 -1.93 7.42 8.13
C GLU A 65 -1.06 6.68 9.15
N TRP A 66 -0.62 5.48 8.81
CA TRP A 66 0.31 4.74 9.65
C TRP A 66 1.68 5.43 9.71
N LEU A 67 2.17 5.94 8.58
CA LEU A 67 3.46 6.63 8.50
C LEU A 67 3.46 7.92 9.32
N ASP A 68 2.40 8.73 9.24
CA ASP A 68 2.24 9.95 10.04
C ASP A 68 2.27 9.62 11.55
N ASP A 69 1.52 8.62 11.98
CA ASP A 69 1.52 8.16 13.37
C ASP A 69 2.91 7.69 13.83
N TRP A 70 3.61 6.94 12.99
CA TRP A 70 4.95 6.44 13.30
C TRP A 70 5.97 7.58 13.41
N GLN A 71 5.90 8.57 12.53
CA GLN A 71 6.76 9.77 12.60
C GLN A 71 6.50 10.58 13.86
N ARG A 72 5.26 10.78 14.25
CA ARG A 72 4.88 11.48 15.49
C ARG A 72 5.40 10.78 16.74
N GLN A 73 5.65 9.49 16.67
CA GLN A 73 6.22 8.67 17.76
C GLN A 73 7.75 8.56 17.71
N GLY A 74 8.42 9.36 16.89
CA GLY A 74 9.88 9.50 16.85
C GLY A 74 10.64 8.56 15.93
N MET A 75 9.96 7.87 15.01
CA MET A 75 10.60 7.06 13.95
C MET A 75 11.59 5.99 14.43
N ALA A 76 11.46 5.52 15.66
CA ALA A 76 12.24 4.38 16.15
C ALA A 76 11.81 3.09 15.42
N ARG A 77 12.62 2.02 15.55
CA ARG A 77 12.24 0.72 14.99
C ARG A 77 10.78 0.40 15.37
N PRO A 78 9.92 0.08 14.40
CA PRO A 78 8.51 -0.16 14.69
C PRO A 78 8.31 -1.24 15.75
N THR A 79 7.49 -0.95 16.74
CA THR A 79 7.10 -1.90 17.79
C THR A 79 6.13 -2.95 17.22
N PRO A 80 5.96 -4.10 17.89
CA PRO A 80 4.94 -5.09 17.50
C PRO A 80 3.53 -4.50 17.39
N ARG A 81 3.19 -3.52 18.25
CA ARG A 81 1.89 -2.82 18.19
C ARG A 81 1.75 -1.99 16.92
N GLN A 82 2.80 -1.26 16.53
CA GLN A 82 2.81 -0.45 15.30
C GLN A 82 2.76 -1.34 14.05
N LEU A 83 3.49 -2.47 14.05
CA LEU A 83 3.42 -3.44 12.95
C LEU A 83 2.03 -4.09 12.84
N LYS A 84 1.38 -4.37 13.96
CA LYS A 84 -0.01 -4.85 13.97
C LYS A 84 -0.97 -3.80 13.40
N ALA A 85 -0.75 -2.52 13.72
CA ALA A 85 -1.54 -1.42 13.16
C ALA A 85 -1.35 -1.30 11.63
N LEU A 86 -0.12 -1.44 11.14
CA LEU A 86 0.16 -1.49 9.69
C LEU A 86 -0.54 -2.68 9.02
N ASN A 87 -0.49 -3.85 9.63
CA ASN A 87 -1.19 -5.02 9.12
C ASN A 87 -2.72 -4.81 9.07
N GLY A 88 -3.27 -4.00 9.97
CA GLY A 88 -4.68 -3.59 9.94
C GLY A 88 -5.05 -2.68 8.77
N CYS A 89 -4.07 -2.11 8.07
CA CYS A 89 -4.27 -1.33 6.83
C CYS A 89 -4.25 -2.22 5.57
N VAL A 90 -3.85 -3.48 5.70
CA VAL A 90 -3.79 -4.45 4.58
C VAL A 90 -5.18 -5.03 4.35
N CYS A 91 -5.59 -5.11 3.09
CA CYS A 91 -6.89 -5.63 2.68
C CYS A 91 -6.73 -6.79 1.72
N GLU A 92 -7.61 -7.75 1.84
CA GLU A 92 -7.72 -8.82 0.87
C GLU A 92 -8.41 -8.33 -0.42
N VAL A 93 -7.88 -8.74 -1.56
CA VAL A 93 -8.55 -8.54 -2.84
C VAL A 93 -9.59 -9.66 -3.02
N PRO A 94 -10.86 -9.33 -3.28
CA PRO A 94 -11.90 -10.32 -3.46
C PRO A 94 -11.57 -11.36 -4.54
N GLU A 95 -12.14 -12.54 -4.41
CA GLU A 95 -12.04 -13.64 -5.41
C GLU A 95 -10.61 -14.17 -5.67
N THR A 96 -9.67 -13.90 -4.76
CA THR A 96 -8.28 -14.39 -4.90
C THR A 96 -7.91 -15.49 -3.91
N GLU A 97 -8.89 -16.09 -3.24
CA GLU A 97 -8.67 -17.13 -2.20
C GLU A 97 -7.67 -16.66 -1.12
N ALA A 98 -7.76 -15.41 -0.69
CA ALA A 98 -6.84 -14.77 0.26
C ALA A 98 -5.35 -14.82 -0.17
N ARG A 99 -5.07 -14.87 -1.46
CA ARG A 99 -3.70 -14.90 -1.98
C ARG A 99 -3.18 -13.53 -2.36
N LEU A 100 -4.06 -12.61 -2.76
CA LEU A 100 -3.71 -11.25 -3.12
C LEU A 100 -4.21 -10.27 -2.08
N HIS A 101 -3.32 -9.46 -1.57
CA HIS A 101 -3.62 -8.37 -0.64
C HIS A 101 -3.07 -7.06 -1.18
N ILE A 102 -3.68 -5.97 -0.79
CA ILE A 102 -3.17 -4.62 -1.05
C ILE A 102 -2.94 -3.87 0.26
N LEU A 103 -1.91 -3.04 0.27
CA LEU A 103 -1.71 -1.98 1.25
C LEU A 103 -1.89 -0.65 0.51
N PRO A 104 -3.07 -0.02 0.60
CA PRO A 104 -3.34 1.23 -0.09
C PRO A 104 -2.54 2.37 0.54
N ALA A 105 -2.26 3.41 -0.24
CA ALA A 105 -1.53 4.57 0.25
C ALA A 105 -2.31 5.30 1.35
N PHE A 106 -3.64 5.39 1.26
CA PHE A 106 -4.48 6.05 2.25
C PHE A 106 -5.82 5.33 2.43
N GLY A 107 -6.50 5.60 3.54
CA GLY A 107 -7.82 5.05 3.85
C GLY A 107 -8.97 5.78 3.18
N GLU A 108 -10.18 5.23 3.29
CA GLU A 108 -11.40 5.69 2.60
C GLU A 108 -11.75 7.16 2.89
N LYS A 109 -11.51 7.60 4.13
CA LYS A 109 -11.90 8.94 4.60
C LYS A 109 -10.72 9.88 4.81
N ALA A 110 -9.55 9.52 4.32
CA ALA A 110 -8.35 10.31 4.51
C ALA A 110 -8.43 11.64 3.76
N ASP A 111 -8.03 12.72 4.41
CA ASP A 111 -7.62 13.93 3.73
C ASP A 111 -6.20 13.75 3.21
N PHE A 112 -6.09 13.27 1.98
CA PHE A 112 -4.80 12.98 1.35
C PHE A 112 -3.87 14.21 1.33
N ALA A 113 -4.40 15.40 1.03
CA ALA A 113 -3.59 16.61 0.94
C ALA A 113 -3.01 17.00 2.32
N ALA A 114 -3.81 16.90 3.38
CA ALA A 114 -3.37 17.15 4.74
C ALA A 114 -2.32 16.12 5.19
N LEU A 115 -2.52 14.84 4.92
CA LEU A 115 -1.55 13.77 5.23
C LEU A 115 -0.24 13.97 4.49
N TYR A 116 -0.29 14.26 3.19
CA TYR A 116 0.89 14.47 2.36
C TYR A 116 1.75 15.63 2.88
N GLN A 117 1.11 16.72 3.33
CA GLN A 117 1.80 17.87 3.91
C GLN A 117 2.32 17.62 5.34
N ALA A 118 1.67 16.77 6.11
CA ALA A 118 2.07 16.47 7.48
C ALA A 118 3.31 15.56 7.58
N ILE A 119 3.55 14.73 6.57
CA ILE A 119 4.65 13.77 6.56
C ILE A 119 5.98 14.46 6.28
N ASP A 120 6.98 14.21 7.11
CA ASP A 120 8.37 14.58 6.84
C ASP A 120 9.00 13.58 5.86
N TRP A 121 8.88 13.89 4.57
CA TRP A 121 9.40 13.05 3.50
C TRP A 121 10.92 12.94 3.51
N ALA A 122 11.62 14.00 3.92
CA ALA A 122 13.07 13.98 4.00
C ALA A 122 13.55 12.98 5.07
N ALA A 123 12.91 12.99 6.23
CA ALA A 123 13.19 12.03 7.31
C ALA A 123 12.81 10.59 6.93
N PHE A 124 11.73 10.40 6.18
CA PHE A 124 11.31 9.07 5.72
C PHE A 124 12.26 8.46 4.69
N LEU A 125 12.83 9.29 3.80
CA LEU A 125 13.72 8.85 2.73
C LEU A 125 15.21 8.82 3.14
N ALA A 126 15.54 9.35 4.31
CA ALA A 126 16.90 9.31 4.85
C ALA A 126 17.29 7.93 5.38
#